data_8cbc3baa3397e3872a985906d115ec1c
#
_entry.id   8cbc3baa3397e3872a985906d115ec1c
#
_cell.length_a   1.000
_cell.length_b   1.000
_cell.length_c   1.000
_cell.angle_alpha   90.00
_cell.angle_beta   90.00
_cell.angle_gamma   90.00
#
_symmetry.space_group_name_H-M   'P 1'
#
loop_
_entity.id
_entity.type
_entity.pdbx_description
1 polymer ?
#
loop_
_entity_poly.entity_id
_entity_poly.type
_entity_poly.pdbx_seq_one_letter_code
_entity_poly.pdbx_strand_id
1 'polypeptide(L)'
;FSGLGVRRSYSVDKKDLPSNHLYEDMANFISEMQPKIFLFENVRGLLNARWTKSSNKKIFQDVLETFASIKGYSVKWSLVSAKDYGVPQNRPRVLIVGIKSTLLNKTDEIIDAVKGGFLPENGNMYPNIDELLSDLADKNFEYGGESKLYKSDPKTRIQKTLRTNKDGSILAKGDILSEQQYSNHSQRIRDKFFSVIKNNGKIPKEYK
;
A
#
# COMPACT_ATOMS: atom_id res chain seq x y z
N PHE A 1 -11.66 3.88 -6.15
CA PHE A 1 -10.77 3.62 -7.29
C PHE A 1 -10.05 2.27 -7.21
N SER A 2 -10.31 1.48 -6.18
CA SER A 2 -9.71 0.15 -6.01
C SER A 2 -10.20 -0.83 -7.10
N GLY A 3 -9.28 -1.50 -7.80
CA GLY A 3 -9.60 -2.58 -8.74
C GLY A 3 -10.07 -3.88 -8.06
N LEU A 4 -9.91 -3.98 -6.73
CA LEU A 4 -10.32 -5.13 -5.90
C LEU A 4 -11.64 -4.89 -5.17
N GLY A 5 -12.26 -3.72 -5.32
CA GLY A 5 -13.57 -3.41 -4.76
C GLY A 5 -14.67 -4.32 -5.28
N VAL A 6 -15.77 -4.43 -4.52
CA VAL A 6 -16.90 -5.32 -4.83
C VAL A 6 -17.38 -5.10 -6.26
N ARG A 7 -17.38 -6.16 -7.07
CA ARG A 7 -17.70 -6.17 -8.50
C ARG A 7 -19.10 -5.64 -8.88
N ARG A 8 -19.96 -5.35 -7.91
CA ARG A 8 -21.30 -4.77 -8.15
C ARG A 8 -21.30 -3.41 -8.84
N SER A 9 -20.18 -2.66 -8.78
CA SER A 9 -20.05 -1.33 -9.41
C SER A 9 -19.53 -1.35 -10.85
N TYR A 10 -19.30 -2.52 -11.45
CA TYR A 10 -18.81 -2.60 -12.84
C TYR A 10 -19.83 -2.20 -13.90
N SER A 11 -21.13 -2.17 -13.56
CA SER A 11 -22.22 -1.75 -14.45
C SER A 11 -22.48 -0.24 -14.41
N VAL A 12 -21.93 0.47 -13.41
CA VAL A 12 -22.15 1.91 -13.20
C VAL A 12 -20.89 2.68 -13.60
N ASP A 13 -21.06 3.79 -14.30
CA ASP A 13 -19.96 4.69 -14.61
C ASP A 13 -19.39 5.29 -13.32
N LYS A 14 -18.07 5.47 -13.26
CA LYS A 14 -17.39 5.98 -12.06
C LYS A 14 -17.81 7.40 -11.69
N LYS A 15 -18.24 8.20 -12.70
CA LYS A 15 -18.79 9.54 -12.48
C LYS A 15 -20.08 9.54 -11.65
N ASP A 16 -20.84 8.44 -11.66
CA ASP A 16 -22.13 8.33 -10.98
C ASP A 16 -21.98 7.76 -9.55
N LEU A 17 -20.75 7.50 -9.11
CA LEU A 17 -20.44 7.02 -7.77
C LEU A 17 -20.02 8.19 -6.87
N PRO A 18 -20.86 8.61 -5.89
CA PRO A 18 -20.57 9.77 -5.01
C PRO A 18 -19.21 9.67 -4.33
N SER A 19 -18.80 8.47 -3.91
CA SER A 19 -17.50 8.23 -3.26
C SER A 19 -16.29 8.58 -4.13
N ASN A 20 -16.47 8.69 -5.44
CA ASN A 20 -15.40 9.08 -6.34
C ASN A 20 -15.19 10.60 -6.43
N HIS A 21 -16.12 11.39 -5.87
CA HIS A 21 -16.09 12.86 -5.83
C HIS A 21 -15.64 13.42 -4.46
N LEU A 22 -15.41 12.57 -3.47
CA LEU A 22 -14.96 13.00 -2.13
C LEU A 22 -13.66 13.82 -2.12
N TYR A 23 -12.86 13.76 -3.17
CA TYR A 23 -11.69 14.63 -3.31
C TYR A 23 -12.06 16.11 -3.48
N GLU A 24 -13.23 16.41 -4.05
CA GLU A 24 -13.77 17.79 -4.17
C GLU A 24 -14.13 18.34 -2.80
N ASP A 25 -14.79 17.52 -1.95
CA ASP A 25 -15.10 17.89 -0.57
C ASP A 25 -13.83 18.14 0.24
N MET A 26 -12.81 17.28 0.04
CA MET A 26 -11.51 17.48 0.68
C MET A 26 -10.84 18.78 0.22
N ALA A 27 -10.91 19.10 -1.08
CA ALA A 27 -10.34 20.34 -1.61
C ALA A 27 -11.05 21.58 -1.04
N ASN A 28 -12.38 21.54 -0.92
CA ASN A 28 -13.16 22.60 -0.26
C ASN A 28 -12.76 22.75 1.21
N PHE A 29 -12.67 21.66 1.94
CA PHE A 29 -12.23 21.66 3.34
C PHE A 29 -10.82 22.26 3.50
N ILE A 30 -9.87 21.89 2.64
CA ILE A 30 -8.51 22.45 2.63
C ILE A 30 -8.55 23.96 2.36
N SER A 31 -9.41 24.40 1.41
CA SER A 31 -9.57 25.80 1.07
C SER A 31 -10.11 26.64 2.23
N GLU A 32 -10.99 26.08 3.05
CA GLU A 32 -11.57 26.74 4.22
C GLU A 32 -10.60 26.71 5.42
N MET A 33 -10.09 25.54 5.78
CA MET A 33 -9.28 25.33 6.98
C MET A 33 -7.83 25.79 6.82
N GLN A 34 -7.36 25.91 5.59
CA GLN A 34 -6.02 26.41 5.30
C GLN A 34 -4.89 25.71 6.09
N PRO A 35 -4.81 24.37 6.14
CA PRO A 35 -3.75 23.65 6.87
C PRO A 35 -2.37 24.00 6.30
N LYS A 36 -1.31 23.88 7.10
CA LYS A 36 0.07 24.10 6.64
C LYS A 36 0.49 23.09 5.55
N ILE A 37 0.04 21.85 5.70
CA ILE A 37 0.33 20.73 4.80
C ILE A 37 -0.95 19.90 4.68
N PHE A 38 -1.20 19.33 3.51
CA PHE A 38 -2.19 18.26 3.34
C PHE A 38 -1.59 17.08 2.57
N LEU A 39 -2.15 15.90 2.80
CA LEU A 39 -1.80 14.66 2.11
C LEU A 39 -3.08 13.96 1.63
N PHE A 40 -3.14 13.68 0.32
CA PHE A 40 -4.14 12.81 -0.26
C PHE A 40 -3.49 11.51 -0.72
N GLU A 41 -3.99 10.37 -0.23
CA GLU A 41 -3.51 9.03 -0.57
C GLU A 41 -4.54 8.29 -1.38
N ASN A 42 -4.08 7.58 -2.43
CA ASN A 42 -4.95 6.69 -3.18
C ASN A 42 -4.18 5.50 -3.77
N VAL A 43 -4.92 4.49 -4.23
CA VAL A 43 -4.34 3.31 -4.88
C VAL A 43 -3.76 3.65 -6.24
N ARG A 44 -2.72 2.91 -6.69
CA ARG A 44 -2.09 3.06 -8.01
C ARG A 44 -3.12 3.04 -9.16
N GLY A 45 -4.23 2.31 -8.99
CA GLY A 45 -5.31 2.22 -9.98
C GLY A 45 -5.90 3.56 -10.40
N LEU A 46 -5.84 4.59 -9.55
CA LEU A 46 -6.29 5.94 -9.83
C LEU A 46 -5.61 6.53 -11.08
N LEU A 47 -4.33 6.27 -11.30
CA LEU A 47 -3.55 6.79 -12.44
C LEU A 47 -4.12 6.38 -13.81
N ASN A 48 -4.81 5.24 -13.87
CA ASN A 48 -5.37 4.69 -15.10
C ASN A 48 -6.91 4.66 -15.10
N ALA A 49 -7.54 5.04 -14.00
CA ALA A 49 -8.99 5.09 -13.90
C ALA A 49 -9.56 6.18 -14.82
N ARG A 50 -10.70 5.88 -15.46
CA ARG A 50 -11.45 6.80 -16.33
C ARG A 50 -12.85 6.99 -15.76
N TRP A 51 -13.45 8.15 -16.00
CA TRP A 51 -14.81 8.45 -15.55
C TRP A 51 -15.86 7.55 -16.19
N THR A 52 -15.74 7.35 -17.50
CA THR A 52 -16.61 6.45 -18.27
C THR A 52 -15.76 5.52 -19.13
N LYS A 53 -16.33 4.43 -19.61
CA LYS A 53 -15.63 3.47 -20.49
C LYS A 53 -15.21 4.10 -21.82
N SER A 54 -15.98 5.07 -22.33
CA SER A 54 -15.74 5.77 -23.59
C SER A 54 -14.83 7.00 -23.46
N SER A 55 -14.62 7.50 -22.24
CA SER A 55 -13.82 8.70 -22.01
C SER A 55 -12.33 8.38 -22.07
N ASN A 56 -11.56 9.25 -22.74
CA ASN A 56 -10.11 9.24 -22.68
C ASN A 56 -9.57 10.02 -21.46
N LYS A 57 -10.41 10.82 -20.80
CA LYS A 57 -10.01 11.62 -19.64
C LYS A 57 -9.81 10.73 -18.41
N LYS A 58 -8.63 10.85 -17.80
CA LYS A 58 -8.26 10.10 -16.59
C LYS A 58 -8.75 10.87 -15.36
N ILE A 59 -9.31 10.15 -14.40
CA ILE A 59 -9.76 10.69 -13.10
C ILE A 59 -8.61 11.38 -12.35
N PHE A 60 -7.40 10.82 -12.44
CA PHE A 60 -6.23 11.37 -11.77
C PHE A 60 -5.92 12.82 -12.19
N GLN A 61 -6.14 13.15 -13.45
CA GLN A 61 -5.91 14.51 -13.95
C GLN A 61 -6.85 15.50 -13.26
N ASP A 62 -8.15 15.18 -13.16
CA ASP A 62 -9.13 16.04 -12.50
C ASP A 62 -8.81 16.19 -11.00
N VAL A 63 -8.45 15.09 -10.33
CA VAL A 63 -8.04 15.10 -8.92
C VAL A 63 -6.83 16.01 -8.72
N LEU A 64 -5.80 15.88 -9.56
CA LEU A 64 -4.57 16.67 -9.44
C LEU A 64 -4.84 18.16 -9.76
N GLU A 65 -5.59 18.46 -10.80
CA GLU A 65 -5.99 19.83 -11.17
C GLU A 65 -6.79 20.49 -10.03
N THR A 66 -7.74 19.78 -9.41
CA THR A 66 -8.53 20.27 -8.29
C THR A 66 -7.65 20.67 -7.11
N PHE A 67 -6.72 19.80 -6.68
CA PHE A 67 -5.82 20.16 -5.60
C PHE A 67 -4.81 21.25 -5.98
N ALA A 68 -4.31 21.25 -7.23
CA ALA A 68 -3.38 22.25 -7.72
C ALA A 68 -4.01 23.65 -7.85
N SER A 69 -5.33 23.74 -8.02
CA SER A 69 -6.07 25.00 -8.08
C SER A 69 -6.29 25.68 -6.73
N ILE A 70 -6.01 24.99 -5.60
CA ILE A 70 -6.17 25.57 -4.26
C ILE A 70 -5.15 26.68 -4.07
N LYS A 71 -5.64 27.91 -3.91
CA LYS A 71 -4.78 29.09 -3.75
C LYS A 71 -3.85 28.99 -2.55
N GLY A 72 -2.60 29.40 -2.75
CA GLY A 72 -1.61 29.46 -1.68
C GLY A 72 -0.89 28.13 -1.37
N TYR A 73 -1.08 27.11 -2.20
CA TYR A 73 -0.38 25.82 -2.05
C TYR A 73 0.49 25.50 -3.27
N SER A 74 1.65 24.92 -3.01
CA SER A 74 2.41 24.15 -3.98
C SER A 74 2.04 22.68 -3.83
N VAL A 75 1.61 22.06 -4.93
CA VAL A 75 1.11 20.67 -4.95
C VAL A 75 2.02 19.81 -5.81
N LYS A 76 2.45 18.68 -5.26
CA LYS A 76 3.25 17.67 -5.95
C LYS A 76 2.63 16.30 -5.74
N TRP A 77 2.93 15.37 -6.63
CA TRP A 77 2.50 14.00 -6.49
C TRP A 77 3.64 13.01 -6.78
N SER A 78 3.54 11.83 -6.19
CA SER A 78 4.47 10.73 -6.44
C SER A 78 3.76 9.39 -6.38
N LEU A 79 4.24 8.43 -7.16
CA LEU A 79 3.91 7.03 -7.02
C LEU A 79 4.99 6.39 -6.13
N VAL A 80 4.60 5.98 -4.93
CA VAL A 80 5.50 5.36 -3.95
C VAL A 80 5.11 3.93 -3.69
N SER A 81 6.05 3.12 -3.23
CA SER A 81 5.77 1.80 -2.68
C SER A 81 6.29 1.72 -1.25
N ALA A 82 5.50 1.12 -0.35
CA ALA A 82 5.89 1.00 1.06
C ALA A 82 7.26 0.32 1.24
N LYS A 83 7.60 -0.64 0.37
CA LYS A 83 8.91 -1.30 0.37
C LYS A 83 10.08 -0.34 0.18
N ASP A 84 9.89 0.74 -0.58
CA ASP A 84 10.94 1.72 -0.87
C ASP A 84 11.30 2.56 0.38
N TYR A 85 10.46 2.48 1.42
CA TYR A 85 10.61 3.13 2.72
C TYR A 85 10.88 2.13 3.86
N GLY A 86 11.39 0.93 3.55
CA GLY A 86 11.78 -0.08 4.55
C GLY A 86 10.62 -0.91 5.11
N VAL A 87 9.39 -0.73 4.63
CA VAL A 87 8.25 -1.56 5.02
C VAL A 87 8.23 -2.83 4.17
N PRO A 88 8.20 -4.04 4.76
CA PRO A 88 8.23 -5.30 4.02
C PRO A 88 6.89 -5.61 3.34
N GLN A 89 6.36 -4.65 2.59
CA GLN A 89 5.11 -4.78 1.87
C GLN A 89 5.19 -4.10 0.49
N ASN A 90 4.91 -4.84 -0.57
CA ASN A 90 4.78 -4.25 -1.90
C ASN A 90 3.39 -3.61 -2.06
N ARG A 91 3.26 -2.39 -1.55
CA ARG A 91 2.01 -1.61 -1.54
C ARG A 91 2.20 -0.28 -2.28
N PRO A 92 1.99 -0.25 -3.61
CA PRO A 92 2.11 0.99 -4.38
C PRO A 92 0.93 1.93 -4.08
N ARG A 93 1.25 3.23 -3.88
CA ARG A 93 0.28 4.30 -3.59
C ARG A 93 0.64 5.56 -4.34
N VAL A 94 -0.40 6.25 -4.79
CA VAL A 94 -0.32 7.61 -5.28
C VAL A 94 -0.49 8.54 -4.09
N LEU A 95 0.50 9.39 -3.86
CA LEU A 95 0.43 10.44 -2.85
C LEU A 95 0.42 11.79 -3.55
N ILE A 96 -0.53 12.65 -3.17
CA ILE A 96 -0.55 14.08 -3.55
C ILE A 96 -0.31 14.87 -2.28
N VAL A 97 0.75 15.66 -2.27
CA VAL A 97 1.15 16.47 -1.11
C VAL A 97 1.03 17.94 -1.49
N GLY A 98 0.34 18.70 -0.68
CA GLY A 98 0.29 20.15 -0.80
C GLY A 98 0.89 20.83 0.42
N ILE A 99 1.77 21.81 0.20
CA ILE A 99 2.42 22.61 1.23
C ILE A 99 2.12 24.07 0.96
N LYS A 100 1.77 24.83 2.01
CA LYS A 100 1.59 26.28 1.87
C LYS A 100 2.82 26.92 1.24
N SER A 101 2.63 27.68 0.15
CA SER A 101 3.72 28.32 -0.60
C SER A 101 4.56 29.25 0.28
N THR A 102 3.97 29.85 1.30
CA THR A 102 4.68 30.69 2.29
C THR A 102 5.71 29.93 3.14
N LEU A 103 5.58 28.60 3.23
CA LEU A 103 6.53 27.77 3.96
C LEU A 103 7.71 27.32 3.07
N LEU A 104 7.54 27.37 1.75
CA LEU A 104 8.54 26.89 0.80
C LEU A 104 9.64 27.91 0.46
N ASN A 105 9.51 29.14 0.89
CA ASN A 105 10.35 30.23 0.42
C ASN A 105 11.68 30.41 1.20
N LYS A 106 12.15 29.41 1.95
CA LYS A 106 13.17 29.69 2.96
C LYS A 106 14.43 28.84 3.03
N THR A 107 14.57 27.73 2.31
CA THR A 107 15.83 26.92 2.38
C THR A 107 16.07 26.02 1.18
N ASP A 108 17.36 25.75 0.87
CA ASP A 108 17.81 24.82 -0.18
C ASP A 108 17.32 23.37 0.03
N GLU A 109 17.10 22.94 1.27
CA GLU A 109 16.50 21.63 1.63
C GLU A 109 15.11 21.41 1.02
N ILE A 110 14.38 22.49 0.75
CA ILE A 110 13.05 22.45 0.15
C ILE A 110 13.12 22.14 -1.36
N ILE A 111 14.20 22.52 -2.04
CA ILE A 111 14.39 22.26 -3.47
C ILE A 111 14.47 20.75 -3.74
N ASP A 112 15.13 20.00 -2.90
CA ASP A 112 15.24 18.55 -3.02
C ASP A 112 13.90 17.86 -2.65
N ALA A 113 13.20 18.34 -1.64
CA ALA A 113 11.85 17.89 -1.33
C ALA A 113 10.87 18.12 -2.49
N VAL A 114 10.98 19.22 -3.22
CA VAL A 114 10.16 19.50 -4.42
C VAL A 114 10.42 18.48 -5.53
N LYS A 115 11.67 18.07 -5.77
CA LYS A 115 12.03 17.02 -6.73
C LYS A 115 11.43 15.67 -6.34
N GLY A 116 11.46 15.31 -5.07
CA GLY A 116 10.91 14.07 -4.50
C GLY A 116 9.39 14.08 -4.31
N GLY A 117 8.65 15.12 -4.78
CA GLY A 117 7.21 15.23 -4.55
C GLY A 117 6.86 15.55 -3.08
N PHE A 118 7.71 16.27 -2.39
CA PHE A 118 7.65 16.59 -0.96
C PHE A 118 7.75 15.37 -0.04
N LEU A 119 8.34 14.30 -0.52
CA LEU A 119 8.54 13.07 0.23
C LEU A 119 10.03 12.89 0.54
N PRO A 120 10.37 12.22 1.66
CA PRO A 120 11.76 11.88 1.94
C PRO A 120 12.30 10.95 0.85
N GLU A 121 13.62 10.95 0.67
CA GLU A 121 14.28 10.03 -0.26
C GLU A 121 13.97 8.58 0.13
N ASN A 122 13.70 7.76 -0.88
CA ASN A 122 13.62 6.32 -0.73
C ASN A 122 15.02 5.70 -0.77
N GLY A 123 15.18 4.48 -0.34
CA GLY A 123 16.47 3.79 -0.37
C GLY A 123 16.69 2.85 0.81
N ASN A 124 15.71 2.71 1.66
CA ASN A 124 15.76 1.72 2.74
C ASN A 124 15.64 0.31 2.16
N MET A 125 16.57 -0.57 2.54
CA MET A 125 16.47 -1.99 2.24
C MET A 125 15.30 -2.58 3.03
N TYR A 126 14.50 -3.40 2.37
CA TYR A 126 13.44 -4.18 3.01
C TYR A 126 13.83 -5.67 3.02
N PRO A 127 13.45 -6.44 4.04
CA PRO A 127 13.72 -7.87 4.08
C PRO A 127 12.93 -8.61 3.00
N ASN A 128 13.53 -9.65 2.45
CA ASN A 128 12.79 -10.58 1.60
C ASN A 128 11.84 -11.43 2.45
N ILE A 129 10.97 -12.22 1.79
CA ILE A 129 9.93 -12.98 2.49
C ILE A 129 10.51 -14.07 3.40
N ASP A 130 11.64 -14.66 3.03
CA ASP A 130 12.30 -15.70 3.84
C ASP A 130 12.93 -15.09 5.09
N GLU A 131 13.58 -13.93 4.95
CA GLU A 131 14.11 -13.18 6.08
C GLU A 131 13.02 -12.74 7.05
N LEU A 132 11.82 -12.43 6.53
CA LEU A 132 10.71 -11.93 7.33
C LEU A 132 9.91 -13.04 8.01
N LEU A 133 9.58 -14.14 7.30
CA LEU A 133 8.55 -15.08 7.70
C LEU A 133 9.02 -16.55 7.84
N SER A 134 10.30 -16.88 7.55
CA SER A 134 10.76 -18.27 7.60
C SER A 134 10.66 -18.93 8.98
N ASP A 135 10.60 -18.15 10.04
CA ASP A 135 10.43 -18.60 11.41
C ASP A 135 8.98 -18.97 11.78
N LEU A 136 8.01 -18.59 10.95
CA LEU A 136 6.60 -18.97 11.08
C LEU A 136 6.26 -20.25 10.31
N ALA A 137 7.21 -20.80 9.54
CA ALA A 137 6.96 -22.01 8.76
C ALA A 137 6.74 -23.22 9.69
N ASP A 138 5.56 -23.83 9.58
CA ASP A 138 5.19 -25.07 10.25
C ASP A 138 5.07 -26.19 9.21
N LYS A 139 5.97 -27.19 9.30
CA LYS A 139 5.97 -28.35 8.38
C LYS A 139 4.75 -29.25 8.59
N ASN A 140 4.14 -29.17 9.75
CA ASN A 140 2.98 -29.98 10.15
C ASN A 140 1.68 -29.18 10.04
N PHE A 141 1.65 -28.12 9.22
CA PHE A 141 0.45 -27.32 9.06
C PHE A 141 -0.71 -28.15 8.45
N GLU A 142 -1.92 -27.85 8.87
CA GLU A 142 -3.14 -28.40 8.29
C GLU A 142 -3.96 -27.28 7.62
N TYR A 143 -4.57 -27.59 6.46
CA TYR A 143 -5.43 -26.63 5.80
C TYR A 143 -6.65 -26.29 6.67
N GLY A 144 -6.89 -25.01 6.93
CA GLY A 144 -7.94 -24.52 7.80
C GLY A 144 -7.61 -24.64 9.30
N GLY A 145 -6.44 -25.19 9.64
CA GLY A 145 -5.94 -25.25 11.02
C GLY A 145 -5.20 -23.97 11.43
N GLU A 146 -4.48 -24.04 12.54
CA GLU A 146 -3.68 -22.95 13.08
C GLU A 146 -2.40 -23.45 13.75
N SER A 147 -1.35 -22.63 13.75
CA SER A 147 -0.17 -22.84 14.61
C SER A 147 -0.28 -21.96 15.84
N LYS A 148 -0.30 -22.56 17.02
CA LYS A 148 -0.44 -21.88 18.32
C LYS A 148 0.88 -21.55 19.00
N LEU A 149 1.98 -22.14 18.52
CA LEU A 149 3.31 -21.97 19.10
C LEU A 149 4.33 -21.72 18.00
N TYR A 150 5.32 -20.88 18.29
CA TYR A 150 6.48 -20.72 17.41
C TYR A 150 7.23 -22.04 17.25
N LYS A 151 7.49 -22.44 16.00
CA LYS A 151 8.18 -23.70 15.69
C LYS A 151 9.71 -23.60 15.67
N SER A 152 10.22 -22.38 15.61
CA SER A 152 11.67 -22.09 15.64
C SER A 152 11.96 -20.77 16.33
N ASP A 153 13.21 -20.61 16.77
CA ASP A 153 13.71 -19.31 17.24
C ASP A 153 13.83 -18.31 16.09
N PRO A 154 13.76 -16.99 16.37
CA PRO A 154 13.98 -15.98 15.36
C PRO A 154 15.43 -16.00 14.88
N LYS A 155 15.65 -16.07 13.56
CA LYS A 155 16.96 -16.21 12.94
C LYS A 155 17.53 -14.88 12.45
N THR A 156 16.66 -14.00 11.94
CA THR A 156 17.06 -12.72 11.34
C THR A 156 16.84 -11.55 12.30
N ARG A 157 17.49 -10.42 12.02
CA ARG A 157 17.30 -9.20 12.81
C ARG A 157 15.84 -8.76 12.82
N ILE A 158 15.16 -8.80 11.66
CA ILE A 158 13.75 -8.39 11.58
C ILE A 158 12.84 -9.33 12.38
N GLN A 159 13.06 -10.65 12.32
CA GLN A 159 12.30 -11.61 13.13
C GLN A 159 12.47 -11.35 14.62
N LYS A 160 13.70 -11.09 15.09
CA LYS A 160 13.96 -10.70 16.49
C LYS A 160 13.20 -9.44 16.86
N THR A 161 13.26 -8.40 16.02
CA THR A 161 12.52 -7.14 16.24
C THR A 161 11.01 -7.37 16.36
N LEU A 162 10.43 -8.18 15.47
CA LEU A 162 8.99 -8.47 15.45
C LEU A 162 8.53 -9.33 16.64
N ARG A 163 9.44 -10.09 17.26
CA ARG A 163 9.17 -10.93 18.43
C ARG A 163 9.58 -10.29 19.76
N THR A 164 10.07 -9.06 19.75
CA THR A 164 10.46 -8.35 20.95
C THR A 164 9.22 -7.77 21.64
N ASN A 165 8.97 -8.18 22.87
CA ASN A 165 7.93 -7.64 23.74
C ASN A 165 8.27 -6.22 24.24
N LYS A 166 7.31 -5.57 24.87
CA LYS A 166 7.50 -4.23 25.46
C LYS A 166 8.56 -4.19 26.57
N ASP A 167 8.76 -5.29 27.26
CA ASP A 167 9.79 -5.45 28.31
C ASP A 167 11.17 -5.80 27.77
N GLY A 168 11.32 -5.92 26.44
CA GLY A 168 12.57 -6.28 25.76
C GLY A 168 12.82 -7.78 25.64
N SER A 169 12.00 -8.65 26.22
CA SER A 169 12.10 -10.09 26.02
C SER A 169 11.76 -10.49 24.59
N ILE A 170 12.40 -11.56 24.10
CA ILE A 170 12.18 -12.05 22.73
C ILE A 170 11.47 -13.39 22.78
N LEU A 171 10.34 -13.50 22.10
CA LEU A 171 9.60 -14.74 21.98
C LEU A 171 10.44 -15.81 21.25
N ALA A 172 10.62 -16.95 21.90
CA ALA A 172 11.43 -18.07 21.46
C ALA A 172 10.57 -19.21 20.88
N LYS A 173 11.22 -20.27 20.43
CA LYS A 173 10.54 -21.52 20.07
C LYS A 173 9.75 -22.05 21.27
N GLY A 174 8.48 -22.40 21.03
CA GLY A 174 7.56 -22.91 22.05
C GLY A 174 6.71 -21.84 22.73
N ASP A 175 7.02 -20.55 22.54
CA ASP A 175 6.16 -19.47 23.02
C ASP A 175 4.89 -19.35 22.17
N ILE A 176 3.89 -18.68 22.74
CA ILE A 176 2.57 -18.54 22.12
C ILE A 176 2.68 -17.70 20.83
N LEU A 177 2.14 -18.26 19.74
CA LEU A 177 1.94 -17.60 18.47
C LEU A 177 0.44 -17.38 18.29
N SER A 178 0.02 -16.12 18.14
CA SER A 178 -1.38 -15.75 17.88
C SER A 178 -1.63 -15.49 16.40
N GLU A 179 -2.88 -15.68 15.98
CA GLU A 179 -3.39 -15.29 14.64
C GLU A 179 -2.71 -15.98 13.44
N GLN A 180 -1.97 -17.08 13.68
CA GLN A 180 -1.36 -17.87 12.60
C GLN A 180 -2.32 -18.94 12.09
N GLN A 181 -3.35 -18.52 11.37
CA GLN A 181 -4.35 -19.40 10.77
C GLN A 181 -4.01 -19.74 9.32
N TYR A 182 -4.30 -20.96 8.90
CA TYR A 182 -4.07 -21.46 7.56
C TYR A 182 -5.36 -21.44 6.74
N SER A 183 -5.28 -20.92 5.53
CA SER A 183 -6.43 -20.90 4.62
C SER A 183 -6.84 -22.31 4.22
N ASN A 184 -8.16 -22.55 4.24
CA ASN A 184 -8.74 -23.81 3.70
C ASN A 184 -9.11 -23.62 2.22
N HIS A 185 -8.10 -23.55 1.37
CA HIS A 185 -8.30 -23.40 -0.06
C HIS A 185 -8.82 -24.69 -0.70
N SER A 186 -9.73 -24.57 -1.68
CA SER A 186 -10.15 -25.68 -2.53
C SER A 186 -8.95 -26.26 -3.30
N GLN A 187 -9.07 -27.54 -3.73
CA GLN A 187 -8.00 -28.20 -4.48
C GLN A 187 -7.56 -27.37 -5.70
N ARG A 188 -8.51 -26.83 -6.47
CA ARG A 188 -8.22 -25.97 -7.63
C ARG A 188 -7.32 -24.77 -7.29
N ILE A 189 -7.55 -24.14 -6.14
CA ILE A 189 -6.71 -22.99 -5.70
C ILE A 189 -5.33 -23.46 -5.29
N ARG A 190 -5.21 -24.60 -4.62
CA ARG A 190 -3.92 -25.20 -4.26
C ARG A 190 -3.11 -25.54 -5.50
N ASP A 191 -3.74 -26.19 -6.50
CA ASP A 191 -3.09 -26.53 -7.77
C ASP A 191 -2.62 -25.27 -8.53
N LYS A 192 -3.43 -24.21 -8.48
CA LYS A 192 -3.03 -22.90 -9.02
C LYS A 192 -1.77 -22.38 -8.35
N PHE A 193 -1.67 -22.38 -7.03
CA PHE A 193 -0.47 -21.92 -6.33
C PHE A 193 0.75 -22.77 -6.64
N PHE A 194 0.62 -24.09 -6.66
CA PHE A 194 1.71 -24.99 -7.08
C PHE A 194 2.18 -24.68 -8.51
N SER A 195 1.25 -24.47 -9.42
CA SER A 195 1.57 -24.14 -10.82
C SER A 195 2.27 -22.77 -10.93
N VAL A 196 1.86 -21.79 -10.14
CA VAL A 196 2.52 -20.47 -10.07
C VAL A 196 3.96 -20.60 -9.57
N ILE A 197 4.18 -21.39 -8.51
CA ILE A 197 5.53 -21.63 -7.96
C ILE A 197 6.42 -22.29 -9.02
N LYS A 198 5.95 -23.36 -9.68
CA LYS A 198 6.68 -24.05 -10.74
C LYS A 198 6.96 -23.16 -11.95
N ASN A 199 6.12 -22.15 -12.20
CA ASN A 199 6.23 -21.23 -13.33
C ASN A 199 6.85 -19.87 -12.94
N ASN A 200 7.78 -19.88 -11.98
CA ASN A 200 8.52 -18.70 -11.51
C ASN A 200 7.62 -17.48 -11.19
N GLY A 201 6.54 -17.71 -10.47
CA GLY A 201 5.61 -16.67 -10.03
C GLY A 201 4.58 -16.21 -11.09
N LYS A 202 4.59 -16.80 -12.29
CA LYS A 202 3.62 -16.44 -13.35
C LYS A 202 2.37 -17.31 -13.27
N ILE A 203 1.20 -16.68 -13.33
CA ILE A 203 -0.08 -17.40 -13.39
C ILE A 203 -0.21 -18.07 -14.76
N PRO A 204 -0.31 -19.40 -14.83
CA PRO A 204 -0.57 -20.12 -16.08
C PRO A 204 -1.89 -19.72 -16.74
N LYS A 205 -2.01 -19.92 -18.06
CA LYS A 205 -3.20 -19.48 -18.81
C LYS A 205 -4.48 -20.15 -18.35
N GLU A 206 -4.44 -21.41 -17.95
CA GLU A 206 -5.56 -22.20 -17.46
C GLU A 206 -6.17 -21.69 -16.13
N TYR A 207 -5.45 -20.80 -15.42
CA TYR A 207 -5.90 -20.19 -14.17
C TYR A 207 -6.16 -18.69 -14.30
N LYS A 208 -6.06 -18.14 -15.51
CA LYS A 208 -6.44 -16.76 -15.81
C LYS A 208 -7.92 -16.67 -16.13
#